data_3422e06851471b25e48d4f292874377a
#
_entry.id   3422e06851471b25e48d4f292874377a
#
_cell.length_a   1.000
_cell.length_b   1.000
_cell.length_c   1.000
_cell.angle_alpha   90.00
_cell.angle_beta   90.00
_cell.angle_gamma   90.00
#
_symmetry.space_group_name_H-M   'P 1'
#
loop_
_entity.id
_entity.type
_entity.pdbx_description
1 polymer ?
#
loop_
_entity_poly.entity_id
_entity_poly.type
_entity_poly.pdbx_seq_one_letter_code
_entity_poly.pdbx_strand_id
1 'polypeptide(L)'
;MADSAERLRAAGLEPVTWSNGPNDRYASHDHGYDKVIVVASGSIAFGLPDRSEVVELLVGDRLDLPAGTSHDAVVGGDGVSCLEAHLPAGSLTAVARRAAGTW
;
A
#
# COMPACT_ATOMS: atom_id res chain seq x y z
N MET A 1 -17.89 -13.28 -0.88
CA MET A 1 -17.25 -11.95 -0.99
C MET A 1 -15.85 -12.12 -1.56
N ALA A 2 -15.50 -11.36 -2.58
CA ALA A 2 -14.16 -11.43 -3.16
C ALA A 2 -13.15 -10.88 -2.16
N ASP A 3 -12.03 -11.57 -1.96
CA ASP A 3 -10.93 -11.07 -1.15
C ASP A 3 -10.08 -10.04 -1.93
N SER A 4 -9.15 -9.40 -1.25
CA SER A 4 -8.32 -8.36 -1.84
C SER A 4 -7.45 -8.88 -2.98
N ALA A 5 -6.91 -10.09 -2.87
CA ALA A 5 -6.10 -10.69 -3.95
C ALA A 5 -6.94 -10.90 -5.20
N GLU A 6 -8.16 -11.40 -5.05
CA GLU A 6 -9.07 -11.59 -6.18
C GLU A 6 -9.43 -10.25 -6.84
N ARG A 7 -9.67 -9.21 -6.04
CA ARG A 7 -9.97 -7.87 -6.54
C ARG A 7 -8.81 -7.29 -7.35
N LEU A 8 -7.59 -7.47 -6.86
CA LEU A 8 -6.40 -7.02 -7.57
C LEU A 8 -6.22 -7.76 -8.89
N ARG A 9 -6.41 -9.09 -8.88
CA ARG A 9 -6.33 -9.88 -10.11
C ARG A 9 -7.41 -9.50 -11.11
N ALA A 10 -8.62 -9.22 -10.63
CA ALA A 10 -9.71 -8.76 -11.50
C ALA A 10 -9.40 -7.40 -12.15
N ALA A 11 -8.55 -6.59 -11.52
CA ALA A 11 -8.06 -5.33 -12.07
C ALA A 11 -6.83 -5.50 -12.98
N GLY A 12 -6.41 -6.74 -13.25
CA GLY A 12 -5.26 -7.04 -14.10
C GLY A 12 -3.93 -6.98 -13.36
N LEU A 13 -3.93 -7.01 -12.03
CA LEU A 13 -2.72 -6.93 -11.22
C LEU A 13 -2.30 -8.29 -10.70
N GLU A 14 -0.99 -8.47 -10.48
CA GLU A 14 -0.43 -9.69 -9.92
C GLU A 14 0.12 -9.39 -8.51
N PRO A 15 -0.67 -9.63 -7.45
CA PRO A 15 -0.24 -9.34 -6.10
C PRO A 15 0.78 -10.34 -5.58
N VAL A 16 1.77 -9.84 -4.84
CA VAL A 16 2.64 -10.64 -3.99
C VAL A 16 2.40 -10.25 -2.54
N THR A 17 2.68 -11.16 -1.62
CA THR A 17 2.45 -10.96 -0.19
C THR A 17 3.77 -10.69 0.52
N TRP A 18 3.77 -9.74 1.45
CA TRP A 18 4.87 -9.52 2.38
C TRP A 18 4.32 -9.21 3.77
N SER A 19 5.14 -9.46 4.78
CA SER A 19 4.75 -9.26 6.18
C SER A 19 5.91 -8.66 6.97
N ASN A 20 5.57 -7.85 7.97
CA ASN A 20 6.51 -7.28 8.91
C ASN A 20 5.98 -7.35 10.33
N GLY A 21 6.91 -7.38 11.28
CA GLY A 21 6.60 -7.48 12.69
C GLY A 21 6.08 -6.18 13.29
N PRO A 22 5.55 -6.27 14.53
CA PRO A 22 5.02 -5.10 15.23
C PRO A 22 6.04 -3.97 15.32
N ASN A 23 5.57 -2.76 15.03
CA ASN A 23 6.34 -1.52 15.16
C ASN A 23 7.58 -1.41 14.25
N ASP A 24 7.74 -2.31 13.28
CA ASP A 24 8.81 -2.20 12.29
C ASP A 24 8.69 -0.87 11.53
N ARG A 25 9.85 -0.32 11.14
CA ARG A 25 9.93 0.97 10.44
C ARG A 25 10.67 0.85 9.14
N TYR A 26 10.19 1.58 8.15
CA TYR A 26 10.86 1.75 6.87
C TYR A 26 11.30 3.20 6.73
N ALA A 27 12.57 3.41 6.39
CA ALA A 27 13.08 4.75 6.08
C ALA A 27 12.45 5.28 4.79
N SER A 28 12.39 6.58 4.65
CA SER A 28 11.86 7.23 3.47
C SER A 28 12.62 6.80 2.22
N HIS A 29 11.89 6.42 1.19
CA HIS A 29 12.43 6.00 -0.11
C HIS A 29 11.35 6.18 -1.19
N ASP A 30 11.75 6.02 -2.44
CA ASP A 30 10.81 5.99 -3.56
C ASP A 30 11.17 4.85 -4.51
N HIS A 31 10.35 4.65 -5.52
CA HIS A 31 10.54 3.60 -6.51
C HIS A 31 10.35 4.15 -7.92
N GLY A 32 11.02 3.52 -8.90
CA GLY A 32 10.89 3.87 -10.31
C GLY A 32 9.68 3.23 -11.00
N TYR A 33 8.75 2.65 -10.24
CA TYR A 33 7.53 2.02 -10.72
C TYR A 33 6.35 2.46 -9.86
N ASP A 34 5.14 2.30 -10.40
CA ASP A 34 3.92 2.52 -9.64
C ASP A 34 3.63 1.30 -8.76
N LYS A 35 3.03 1.52 -7.60
CA LYS A 35 2.79 0.49 -6.61
C LYS A 35 1.38 0.60 -6.04
N VAL A 36 0.73 -0.54 -5.90
CA VAL A 36 -0.55 -0.67 -5.21
C VAL A 36 -0.33 -1.55 -3.99
N ILE A 37 -0.73 -1.09 -2.81
CA ILE A 37 -0.59 -1.82 -1.55
C ILE A 37 -1.97 -1.99 -0.93
N VAL A 38 -2.28 -3.21 -0.47
CA VAL A 38 -3.52 -3.52 0.24
C VAL A 38 -3.17 -4.25 1.53
N VAL A 39 -3.75 -3.85 2.66
CA VAL A 39 -3.55 -4.54 3.93
C VAL A 39 -4.43 -5.78 3.98
N ALA A 40 -3.81 -6.95 4.18
CA ALA A 40 -4.50 -8.22 4.34
C ALA A 40 -4.76 -8.53 5.82
N SER A 41 -3.85 -8.16 6.72
CA SER A 41 -4.03 -8.27 8.17
C SER A 41 -3.18 -7.24 8.89
N GLY A 42 -3.59 -6.86 10.10
CA GLY A 42 -2.89 -5.87 10.90
C GLY A 42 -3.10 -4.44 10.38
N SER A 43 -2.08 -3.61 10.53
CA SER A 43 -2.13 -2.21 10.11
C SER A 43 -0.74 -1.65 9.82
N ILE A 44 -0.71 -0.56 9.04
CA ILE A 44 0.52 0.15 8.71
C ILE A 44 0.18 1.61 8.42
N ALA A 45 1.05 2.53 8.81
CA ALA A 45 0.92 3.95 8.49
C ALA A 45 2.03 4.36 7.55
N PHE A 46 1.67 4.92 6.39
CA PHE A 46 2.61 5.46 5.42
C PHE A 46 2.75 6.97 5.60
N GLY A 47 3.98 7.44 5.80
CA GLY A 47 4.28 8.86 5.77
C GLY A 47 4.59 9.29 4.34
N LEU A 48 4.04 10.43 3.94
CA LEU A 48 4.26 11.04 2.64
C LEU A 48 4.91 12.40 2.88
N PRO A 49 6.25 12.45 3.08
CA PRO A 49 6.92 13.68 3.53
C PRO A 49 6.74 14.88 2.60
N ASP A 50 6.69 14.65 1.28
CA ASP A 50 6.50 15.74 0.31
C ASP A 50 5.10 16.35 0.37
N ARG A 51 4.16 15.69 1.04
CA ARG A 51 2.78 16.14 1.20
C ARG A 51 2.44 16.49 2.65
N SER A 52 3.40 16.33 3.58
CA SER A 52 3.17 16.49 5.02
C SER A 52 1.94 15.71 5.49
N GLU A 53 1.81 14.47 5.05
CA GLU A 53 0.61 13.64 5.25
C GLU A 53 1.01 12.27 5.77
N VAL A 54 0.18 11.70 6.64
CA VAL A 54 0.29 10.31 7.09
C VAL A 54 -1.00 9.59 6.71
N VAL A 55 -0.85 8.43 6.06
CA VAL A 55 -1.98 7.62 5.61
C VAL A 55 -1.97 6.30 6.37
N GLU A 56 -2.94 6.10 7.25
CA GLU A 56 -3.10 4.84 7.96
C GLU A 56 -3.94 3.87 7.12
N LEU A 57 -3.47 2.64 6.99
CA LEU A 57 -4.18 1.58 6.29
C LEU A 57 -4.55 0.48 7.27
N LEU A 58 -5.84 0.14 7.28
CA LEU A 58 -6.41 -1.00 8.00
C LEU A 58 -6.77 -2.10 7.00
N VAL A 59 -7.20 -3.25 7.50
CA VAL A 59 -7.55 -4.41 6.65
C VAL A 59 -8.51 -4.02 5.54
N GLY A 60 -8.14 -4.34 4.30
CA GLY A 60 -8.93 -4.07 3.11
C GLY A 60 -8.68 -2.70 2.48
N ASP A 61 -8.00 -1.79 3.18
CA ASP A 61 -7.65 -0.49 2.62
C ASP A 61 -6.55 -0.63 1.57
N ARG A 62 -6.61 0.22 0.56
CA ARG A 62 -5.67 0.26 -0.57
C ARG A 62 -4.99 1.62 -0.66
N LEU A 63 -3.70 1.60 -0.94
CA LEU A 63 -2.92 2.82 -1.23
C LEU A 63 -2.30 2.70 -2.62
N ASP A 64 -2.56 3.69 -3.45
CA ASP A 64 -1.93 3.86 -4.75
C ASP A 64 -0.75 4.81 -4.62
N LEU A 65 0.45 4.37 -5.00
CA LEU A 65 1.68 5.17 -4.97
C LEU A 65 2.29 5.25 -6.36
N PRO A 66 2.12 6.37 -7.06
CA PRO A 66 2.84 6.59 -8.32
C PRO A 66 4.37 6.57 -8.14
N ALA A 67 5.08 6.20 -9.18
CA ALA A 67 6.55 6.23 -9.19
C ALA A 67 7.06 7.61 -8.73
N GLY A 68 8.17 7.63 -8.01
CA GLY A 68 8.79 8.86 -7.52
C GLY A 68 8.13 9.46 -6.28
N THR A 69 7.09 8.83 -5.72
CA THR A 69 6.46 9.30 -4.49
C THR A 69 7.28 8.84 -3.29
N SER A 70 7.91 9.79 -2.58
CA SER A 70 8.65 9.49 -1.35
C SER A 70 7.69 9.03 -0.26
N HIS A 71 8.03 7.95 0.41
CA HIS A 71 7.22 7.41 1.51
C HIS A 71 8.08 6.69 2.53
N ASP A 72 7.67 6.77 3.77
CA ASP A 72 8.18 5.96 4.86
C ASP A 72 7.01 5.15 5.45
N ALA A 73 7.28 4.31 6.43
CA ALA A 73 6.21 3.52 7.03
C ALA A 73 6.53 3.12 8.46
N VAL A 74 5.47 2.95 9.25
CA VAL A 74 5.51 2.37 10.59
C VAL A 74 4.43 1.30 10.67
N VAL A 75 4.84 0.08 10.98
CA VAL A 75 3.91 -1.04 11.17
C VAL A 75 3.20 -0.91 12.52
N GLY A 76 1.93 -1.24 12.56
CA GLY A 76 1.14 -1.18 13.78
C GLY A 76 1.57 -2.22 14.84
N GLY A 77 0.97 -2.13 16.03
CA GLY A 77 1.33 -2.95 17.19
C GLY A 77 1.06 -4.45 17.04
N ASP A 78 0.26 -4.86 16.06
CA ASP A 78 -0.06 -6.26 15.77
C ASP A 78 0.66 -6.80 14.53
N GLY A 79 1.61 -6.02 13.97
CA GLY A 79 2.25 -6.39 12.72
C GLY A 79 1.38 -6.07 11.51
N VAL A 80 1.82 -6.47 10.34
CA VAL A 80 1.08 -6.29 9.09
C VAL A 80 1.42 -7.37 8.08
N SER A 81 0.41 -7.81 7.34
CA SER A 81 0.59 -8.54 6.08
C SER A 81 -0.06 -7.73 4.99
N CYS A 82 0.65 -7.53 3.90
CA CYS A 82 0.19 -6.73 2.77
C CYS A 82 0.25 -7.54 1.48
N LEU A 83 -0.65 -7.18 0.57
CA LEU A 83 -0.57 -7.52 -0.83
C LEU A 83 0.01 -6.32 -1.57
N GLU A 84 0.88 -6.56 -2.53
CA GLU A 84 1.53 -5.50 -3.29
C GLU A 84 1.60 -5.90 -4.75
N ALA A 85 1.25 -4.97 -5.62
CA ALA A 85 1.36 -5.14 -7.06
C ALA A 85 2.12 -3.96 -7.65
N HIS A 86 2.94 -4.23 -8.67
CA HIS A 86 3.72 -3.21 -9.36
C HIS A 86 3.15 -2.98 -10.75
N LEU A 87 3.24 -1.74 -11.21
CA LEU A 87 2.80 -1.30 -12.52
C LEU A 87 3.91 -0.45 -13.15
N PRO A 88 3.95 -0.35 -14.49
CA PRO A 88 4.88 0.58 -15.12
C PRO A 88 4.64 2.01 -14.64
N ALA A 89 5.71 2.79 -14.50
CA ALA A 89 5.61 4.20 -14.15
C ALA A 89 4.64 4.92 -15.08
N GLY A 90 3.77 5.76 -14.52
CA GLY A 90 2.76 6.49 -15.28
C GLY A 90 1.41 5.77 -15.40
N SER A 91 1.27 4.58 -14.82
CA SER A 91 0.00 3.85 -14.80
C SER A 91 -1.02 4.47 -13.84
N LEU A 92 -0.54 5.04 -12.73
CA LEU A 92 -1.38 5.72 -11.73
C LEU A 92 -1.23 7.23 -11.90
N THR A 93 -2.34 7.96 -11.72
CA THR A 93 -2.34 9.42 -11.93
C THR A 93 -2.01 10.21 -10.66
N ALA A 94 -2.27 9.64 -9.49
CA ALA A 94 -2.09 10.34 -8.22
C ALA A 94 -1.99 9.36 -7.07
N VAL A 95 -1.42 9.84 -5.94
CA VAL A 95 -1.53 9.15 -4.66
C VAL A 95 -3.00 9.10 -4.26
N ALA A 96 -3.49 7.94 -3.90
CA ALA A 96 -4.88 7.77 -3.49
C ALA A 96 -5.03 6.68 -2.45
N ARG A 97 -5.69 7.01 -1.34
CA ARG A 97 -6.14 6.02 -0.36
C ARG A 97 -7.58 5.64 -0.70
N ARG A 98 -7.82 4.35 -0.81
CA ARG A 98 -9.16 3.82 -1.07
C ARG A 98 -9.56 2.94 0.09
N ALA A 99 -10.62 3.32 0.80
CA ALA A 99 -11.11 2.56 1.94
C ALA A 99 -11.61 1.19 1.53
N ALA A 100 -11.53 0.22 2.45
CA ALA A 100 -12.06 -1.13 2.24
C ALA A 100 -13.51 -1.07 1.76
N GLY A 101 -13.84 -1.88 0.75
CA GLY A 101 -15.18 -1.93 0.18
C GLY A 101 -15.49 -0.86 -0.86
N THR A 102 -14.54 0.05 -1.15
CA THR A 102 -14.74 1.13 -2.14
C THR A 102 -14.01 0.92 -3.45
N TRP A 103 -13.30 -0.17 -3.55
CA TRP A 103 -12.48 -0.45 -4.74
C TRP A 103 -12.57 -1.89 -5.19
#